data_0fd0c381af127506f66affc34dbe7b20
#
_entry.id   0fd0c381af127506f66affc34dbe7b20
#
_cell.length_a   1.000
_cell.length_b   1.000
_cell.length_c   1.000
_cell.angle_alpha   90.00
_cell.angle_beta   90.00
_cell.angle_gamma   90.00
#
_symmetry.space_group_name_H-M   'P 1'
#
loop_
_entity.id
_entity.type
_entity.pdbx_description
1 polymer ?
#
loop_
_entity_poly.entity_id
_entity_poly.type
_entity_poly.pdbx_seq_one_letter_code
_entity_poly.pdbx_strand_id
1 'polypeptide(L)'
;IRDTDRSRGLGDVYKRQSLKGAFRTAIIATMIRKDRRRYEKCWNEIFNIAKRNYHLKRNIGNVLDKLEKEVFIPQGTGGKRNMVNSCFRGLTVGDSTAATLPGLIVQKADLGETEERPHTISLWRECMAPGDEVTFRLGIDSVEMKALGISDAKGLIQCLQDFVGFQCNLLGESFGGKKEIQEMRHTDLLLGGGAGFLSKTVIYALAPDVQSGLDVVKRLMAEQFKQGHHDQREHISPHTLKLAKRGNSYQVMGMCKLEMEEELC
;
A
#
# COMPACT_ATOMS: atom_id res chain seq x y z
N ILE A 1 13.46 -2.78 4.09
CA ILE A 1 13.74 -1.65 5.00
C ILE A 1 14.32 -2.31 6.23
N ARG A 2 15.58 -2.04 6.54
CA ARG A 2 16.20 -2.46 7.79
C ARG A 2 15.63 -1.57 8.90
N ASP A 3 15.04 -2.17 9.93
CA ASP A 3 14.59 -1.52 11.17
C ASP A 3 15.79 -1.08 12.04
N THR A 4 16.67 -0.22 11.51
CA THR A 4 17.89 0.18 12.23
C THR A 4 17.84 1.58 12.80
N ASP A 5 16.71 2.26 12.70
CA ASP A 5 16.59 3.62 13.26
C ASP A 5 15.65 3.66 14.49
N ARG A 6 15.92 2.80 15.46
CA ARG A 6 15.41 3.02 16.80
C ARG A 6 16.13 4.23 17.39
N SER A 7 15.43 5.32 17.58
CA SER A 7 15.91 6.43 18.39
C SER A 7 16.01 5.95 19.84
N ARG A 8 17.20 5.53 20.26
CA ARG A 8 17.47 5.14 21.66
C ARG A 8 17.04 6.30 22.57
N GLY A 9 16.01 6.10 23.37
CA GLY A 9 15.61 7.01 24.42
C GLY A 9 14.28 7.75 24.26
N LEU A 10 13.56 7.60 23.11
CA LEU A 10 12.28 8.29 22.87
C LEU A 10 11.05 7.36 22.80
N GLY A 11 11.21 6.08 23.15
CA GLY A 11 10.17 5.07 22.91
C GLY A 11 10.11 4.68 21.43
N ASP A 12 9.24 3.73 21.09
CA ASP A 12 9.04 3.29 19.70
C ASP A 12 8.14 4.30 18.96
N VAL A 13 8.76 5.21 18.19
CA VAL A 13 8.05 6.17 17.31
C VAL A 13 8.02 5.64 15.86
N TYR A 14 6.88 5.81 15.23
CA TYR A 14 6.71 5.44 13.83
C TYR A 14 7.08 6.61 12.91
N LYS A 15 7.96 6.33 11.96
CA LYS A 15 8.44 7.37 11.06
C LYS A 15 7.36 7.79 10.06
N ARG A 16 7.22 9.10 9.90
CA ARG A 16 6.32 9.76 8.95
C ARG A 16 6.36 9.18 7.53
N GLN A 17 7.52 8.66 7.09
CA GLN A 17 7.67 8.13 5.73
C GLN A 17 6.72 6.96 5.43
N SER A 18 6.44 6.11 6.44
CA SER A 18 5.54 4.97 6.27
C SER A 18 4.11 5.42 5.98
N LEU A 19 3.60 6.36 6.78
CA LEU A 19 2.25 6.89 6.60
C LEU A 19 2.15 7.75 5.33
N LYS A 20 3.14 8.63 5.08
CA LYS A 20 3.18 9.44 3.86
C LYS A 20 3.27 8.57 2.60
N GLY A 21 3.98 7.44 2.67
CA GLY A 21 4.03 6.44 1.59
C GLY A 21 2.69 5.77 1.32
N ALA A 22 1.91 5.45 2.37
CA ALA A 22 0.57 4.90 2.21
C ALA A 22 -0.38 5.91 1.55
N PHE A 23 -0.38 7.16 1.99
CA PHE A 23 -1.14 8.24 1.34
C PHE A 23 -0.76 8.39 -0.14
N ARG A 24 0.54 8.41 -0.44
CA ARG A 24 1.03 8.50 -1.82
C ARG A 24 0.43 7.43 -2.71
N THR A 25 0.52 6.17 -2.28
CA THR A 25 0.01 5.02 -3.05
C THR A 25 -1.50 5.09 -3.24
N ALA A 26 -2.23 5.41 -2.18
CA ALA A 26 -3.68 5.52 -2.21
C ALA A 26 -4.17 6.65 -3.12
N ILE A 27 -3.53 7.83 -3.06
CA ILE A 27 -3.85 8.96 -3.94
C ILE A 27 -3.60 8.59 -5.40
N ILE A 28 -2.44 8.00 -5.72
CA ILE A 28 -2.15 7.56 -7.10
C ILE A 28 -3.22 6.57 -7.58
N ALA A 29 -3.56 5.57 -6.76
CA ALA A 29 -4.60 4.60 -7.11
C ALA A 29 -5.97 5.28 -7.34
N THR A 30 -6.34 6.25 -6.49
CA THR A 30 -7.58 7.02 -6.64
C THR A 30 -7.59 7.84 -7.93
N MET A 31 -6.49 8.52 -8.26
CA MET A 31 -6.39 9.32 -9.50
C MET A 31 -6.47 8.45 -10.75
N ILE A 32 -5.82 7.29 -10.74
CA ILE A 32 -5.90 6.31 -11.83
C ILE A 32 -7.35 5.81 -12.00
N ARG A 33 -8.02 5.45 -10.92
CA ARG A 33 -9.39 4.92 -10.96
C ARG A 33 -10.42 5.96 -11.40
N LYS A 34 -10.19 7.25 -11.09
CA LYS A 34 -11.03 8.37 -11.56
C LYS A 34 -10.93 8.57 -13.06
N ASP A 35 -9.76 8.45 -13.63
CA ASP A 35 -9.53 8.63 -15.08
C ASP A 35 -8.45 7.66 -15.61
N ARG A 36 -8.84 6.40 -15.79
CA ARG A 36 -7.92 5.35 -16.29
C ARG A 36 -7.37 5.66 -17.67
N ARG A 37 -8.17 6.29 -18.55
CA ARG A 37 -7.76 6.60 -19.94
C ARG A 37 -6.53 7.50 -19.97
N ARG A 38 -6.44 8.43 -19.03
CA ARG A 38 -5.28 9.33 -18.91
C ARG A 38 -3.97 8.57 -18.72
N TYR A 39 -4.01 7.43 -18.02
CA TYR A 39 -2.82 6.65 -17.65
C TYR A 39 -2.64 5.38 -18.50
N GLU A 40 -3.43 5.21 -19.57
CA GLU A 40 -3.38 4.05 -20.44
C GLU A 40 -1.99 3.84 -21.08
N LYS A 41 -1.28 4.92 -21.39
CA LYS A 41 0.09 4.86 -21.92
C LYS A 41 1.06 4.21 -20.92
N CYS A 42 0.92 4.54 -19.64
CA CYS A 42 1.74 3.92 -18.58
C CYS A 42 1.43 2.43 -18.46
N TRP A 43 0.16 2.04 -18.52
CA TRP A 43 -0.22 0.63 -18.52
C TRP A 43 0.37 -0.11 -19.72
N ASN A 44 0.23 0.42 -20.92
CA ASN A 44 0.76 -0.21 -22.14
C ASN A 44 2.28 -0.36 -22.09
N GLU A 45 3.02 0.60 -21.53
CA GLU A 45 4.47 0.52 -21.32
C GLU A 45 4.80 -0.62 -20.34
N ILE A 46 4.10 -0.71 -19.20
CA ILE A 46 4.27 -1.78 -18.20
C ILE A 46 4.00 -3.15 -18.80
N PHE A 47 2.89 -3.29 -19.53
CA PHE A 47 2.49 -4.55 -20.16
C PHE A 47 3.50 -5.02 -21.21
N ASN A 48 4.03 -4.11 -22.03
CA ASN A 48 5.07 -4.42 -23.00
C ASN A 48 6.40 -4.81 -22.34
N ILE A 49 6.77 -4.17 -21.23
CA ILE A 49 7.93 -4.55 -20.41
C ILE A 49 7.74 -5.97 -19.87
N ALA A 50 6.55 -6.26 -19.31
CA ALA A 50 6.24 -7.58 -18.78
C ALA A 50 6.31 -8.67 -19.85
N LYS A 51 5.85 -8.39 -21.09
CA LYS A 51 5.97 -9.34 -22.21
C LYS A 51 7.41 -9.65 -22.60
N ARG A 52 8.31 -8.67 -22.54
CA ARG A 52 9.75 -8.85 -22.86
C ARG A 52 10.50 -9.64 -21.79
N ASN A 53 9.95 -9.74 -20.59
CA ASN A 53 10.48 -10.51 -19.45
C ASN A 53 11.96 -10.23 -19.12
N TYR A 54 12.35 -8.94 -19.10
CA TYR A 54 13.72 -8.53 -18.88
C TYR A 54 13.80 -7.38 -17.87
N HIS A 55 14.49 -7.62 -16.74
CA HIS A 55 14.66 -6.64 -15.66
C HIS A 55 13.35 -5.95 -15.24
N LEU A 56 12.30 -6.76 -15.02
CA LEU A 56 10.94 -6.27 -14.82
C LEU A 56 10.84 -5.28 -13.68
N LYS A 57 11.39 -5.63 -12.53
CA LYS A 57 11.36 -4.77 -11.34
C LYS A 57 11.90 -3.37 -11.61
N ARG A 58 13.05 -3.27 -12.26
CA ARG A 58 13.71 -1.99 -12.58
C ARG A 58 12.91 -1.21 -13.61
N ASN A 59 12.54 -1.87 -14.70
CA ASN A 59 11.90 -1.20 -15.84
C ASN A 59 10.46 -0.76 -15.49
N ILE A 60 9.69 -1.60 -14.80
CA ILE A 60 8.35 -1.24 -14.29
C ILE A 60 8.49 -0.12 -13.24
N GLY A 61 9.48 -0.19 -12.35
CA GLY A 61 9.76 0.87 -11.38
C GLY A 61 9.97 2.23 -12.06
N ASN A 62 10.74 2.29 -13.14
CA ASN A 62 10.96 3.52 -13.90
C ASN A 62 9.67 4.09 -14.51
N VAL A 63 8.73 3.22 -14.93
CA VAL A 63 7.42 3.67 -15.44
C VAL A 63 6.56 4.20 -14.29
N LEU A 64 6.55 3.52 -13.14
CA LEU A 64 5.83 3.97 -11.96
C LEU A 64 6.37 5.30 -11.42
N ASP A 65 7.68 5.55 -11.50
CA ASP A 65 8.27 6.85 -11.15
C ASP A 65 7.82 7.97 -12.10
N LYS A 66 7.66 7.67 -13.41
CA LYS A 66 7.10 8.62 -14.38
C LYS A 66 5.62 8.89 -14.07
N LEU A 67 4.85 7.83 -13.77
CA LEU A 67 3.46 7.93 -13.38
C LEU A 67 3.28 8.81 -12.13
N GLU A 68 4.10 8.60 -11.10
CA GLU A 68 4.07 9.43 -9.89
C GLU A 68 4.28 10.92 -10.23
N LYS A 69 5.24 11.23 -11.09
CA LYS A 69 5.46 12.60 -11.56
C LYS A 69 4.29 13.15 -12.37
N GLU A 70 3.64 12.30 -13.17
CA GLU A 70 2.46 12.70 -13.94
C GLU A 70 1.26 13.01 -13.04
N VAL A 71 1.06 12.24 -11.97
CA VAL A 71 0.00 12.44 -10.99
C VAL A 71 0.25 13.70 -10.16
N PHE A 72 1.46 13.88 -9.64
CA PHE A 72 1.76 14.90 -8.64
C PHE A 72 2.31 16.21 -9.20
N ILE A 73 2.68 16.30 -10.47
CA ILE A 73 3.15 17.53 -11.08
C ILE A 73 2.15 17.99 -12.14
N PRO A 74 1.32 19.00 -11.84
CA PRO A 74 0.31 19.49 -12.77
C PRO A 74 0.93 19.94 -14.11
N GLN A 75 0.21 19.71 -15.22
CA GLN A 75 0.59 20.21 -16.52
C GLN A 75 0.43 21.75 -16.54
N GLY A 76 1.39 22.47 -17.13
CA GLY A 76 1.30 23.93 -17.25
C GLY A 76 2.09 24.74 -16.23
N THR A 77 2.69 24.13 -15.23
CA THR A 77 3.66 24.81 -14.37
C THR A 77 4.97 24.98 -15.12
N GLY A 78 5.16 26.05 -15.88
CA GLY A 78 6.26 26.36 -16.83
C GLY A 78 7.73 26.08 -16.44
N GLY A 79 7.96 25.14 -15.55
CA GLY A 79 9.26 24.70 -15.05
C GLY A 79 9.55 23.23 -15.36
N LYS A 80 10.81 22.83 -15.18
CA LYS A 80 11.24 21.42 -15.26
C LYS A 80 10.38 20.59 -14.30
N ARG A 81 9.90 19.42 -14.76
CA ARG A 81 9.16 18.45 -13.92
C ARG A 81 10.07 17.90 -12.82
N ASN A 82 10.25 18.69 -11.78
CA ASN A 82 11.04 18.34 -10.61
C ASN A 82 10.11 18.12 -9.40
N MET A 83 10.56 17.36 -8.40
CA MET A 83 9.82 17.11 -7.15
C MET A 83 9.49 18.40 -6.37
N VAL A 84 10.19 19.50 -6.60
CA VAL A 84 9.90 20.82 -6.03
C VAL A 84 8.53 21.35 -6.45
N ASN A 85 8.08 20.98 -7.67
CA ASN A 85 6.78 21.39 -8.22
C ASN A 85 5.67 20.37 -7.97
N SER A 86 5.91 19.38 -7.10
CA SER A 86 4.95 18.36 -6.76
C SER A 86 3.88 18.93 -5.82
N CYS A 87 2.62 18.83 -6.19
CA CYS A 87 1.49 19.19 -5.33
C CYS A 87 1.39 18.32 -4.06
N PHE A 88 2.02 17.14 -4.06
CA PHE A 88 2.13 16.28 -2.88
C PHE A 88 2.99 16.89 -1.75
N ARG A 89 3.73 17.96 -2.01
CA ARG A 89 4.41 18.74 -0.96
C ARG A 89 3.43 19.43 -0.01
N GLY A 90 2.20 19.71 -0.50
CA GLY A 90 1.12 20.24 0.32
C GLY A 90 0.65 19.30 1.44
N LEU A 91 1.06 18.00 1.41
CA LEU A 91 0.85 17.09 2.52
C LEU A 91 2.11 17.02 3.38
N THR A 92 2.05 17.52 4.59
CA THR A 92 3.07 17.35 5.62
C THR A 92 2.63 16.30 6.64
N VAL A 93 3.55 15.44 7.03
CA VAL A 93 3.31 14.39 8.04
C VAL A 93 4.45 14.45 9.04
N GLY A 94 4.15 14.65 10.31
CA GLY A 94 5.11 14.55 11.43
C GLY A 94 5.41 13.08 11.74
N ASP A 95 6.42 12.84 12.57
CA ASP A 95 6.63 11.54 13.17
C ASP A 95 5.54 11.29 14.24
N SER A 96 5.25 10.04 14.57
CA SER A 96 4.21 9.71 15.53
C SER A 96 4.63 10.07 16.97
N THR A 97 3.64 10.12 17.87
CA THR A 97 3.88 9.93 19.30
C THR A 97 4.52 8.57 19.55
N ALA A 98 5.09 8.36 20.73
CA ALA A 98 5.51 7.03 21.14
C ALA A 98 4.32 6.09 21.26
N ALA A 99 4.52 4.81 20.94
CA ALA A 99 3.55 3.76 21.21
C ALA A 99 3.33 3.62 22.74
N THR A 100 2.10 3.36 23.14
CA THR A 100 1.74 3.27 24.58
C THR A 100 1.89 1.85 25.10
N LEU A 101 1.72 0.86 24.25
CA LEU A 101 1.85 -0.55 24.58
C LEU A 101 3.22 -1.10 24.17
N PRO A 102 3.75 -2.10 24.86
CA PRO A 102 4.97 -2.75 24.43
C PRO A 102 4.78 -3.46 23.09
N GLY A 103 5.80 -3.40 22.24
CA GLY A 103 5.81 -4.13 20.98
C GLY A 103 5.65 -5.63 21.19
N LEU A 104 4.97 -6.28 20.22
CA LEU A 104 4.77 -7.72 20.23
C LEU A 104 5.68 -8.39 19.20
N ILE A 105 6.31 -9.48 19.59
CA ILE A 105 6.99 -10.37 18.65
C ILE A 105 5.98 -11.41 18.18
N VAL A 106 5.64 -11.38 16.90
CA VAL A 106 4.68 -12.29 16.28
C VAL A 106 5.34 -13.17 15.24
N GLN A 107 4.91 -14.42 15.15
CA GLN A 107 5.32 -15.29 14.07
C GLN A 107 4.48 -14.97 12.84
N LYS A 108 5.13 -14.78 11.70
CA LYS A 108 4.44 -14.58 10.43
C LYS A 108 3.77 -15.87 9.97
N ALA A 109 2.57 -15.73 9.42
CA ALA A 109 1.86 -16.81 8.75
C ALA A 109 1.37 -16.32 7.38
N ASP A 110 1.20 -17.26 6.48
CA ASP A 110 0.59 -17.05 5.17
C ASP A 110 -0.65 -17.92 5.06
N LEU A 111 -1.67 -17.40 4.38
CA LEU A 111 -2.88 -18.13 4.02
C LEU A 111 -2.99 -18.11 2.51
N GLY A 112 -2.80 -19.25 1.88
CA GLY A 112 -2.92 -19.41 0.44
C GLY A 112 -4.37 -19.35 -0.02
N GLU A 113 -4.56 -19.03 -1.30
CA GLU A 113 -5.87 -18.94 -1.96
C GLU A 113 -6.67 -20.25 -1.81
N THR A 114 -6.01 -21.40 -1.99
CA THR A 114 -6.61 -22.73 -1.92
C THR A 114 -6.54 -23.39 -0.54
N GLU A 115 -5.96 -22.72 0.44
CA GLU A 115 -5.75 -23.26 1.77
C GLU A 115 -6.93 -22.98 2.70
N GLU A 116 -7.34 -23.97 3.48
CA GLU A 116 -8.39 -23.80 4.49
C GLU A 116 -7.85 -23.11 5.76
N ARG A 117 -6.57 -23.33 6.08
CA ARG A 117 -5.94 -22.86 7.31
C ARG A 117 -4.60 -22.17 7.03
N PRO A 118 -4.29 -21.09 7.77
CA PRO A 118 -2.97 -20.46 7.67
C PRO A 118 -1.85 -21.41 8.09
N HIS A 119 -0.71 -21.31 7.42
CA HIS A 119 0.53 -21.97 7.83
C HIS A 119 1.56 -20.94 8.30
N THR A 120 2.30 -21.27 9.36
CA THR A 120 3.36 -20.41 9.90
C THR A 120 4.64 -20.59 9.10
N ILE A 121 5.37 -19.49 8.92
CA ILE A 121 6.70 -19.50 8.36
C ILE A 121 7.73 -19.14 9.44
N SER A 122 8.99 -19.56 9.24
CA SER A 122 10.10 -19.31 10.19
C SER A 122 10.59 -17.86 10.12
N LEU A 123 9.66 -16.91 10.27
CA LEU A 123 9.93 -15.47 10.25
C LEU A 123 9.16 -14.80 11.38
N TRP A 124 9.89 -14.11 12.24
CA TRP A 124 9.36 -13.35 13.35
C TRP A 124 9.44 -11.85 13.06
N ARG A 125 8.44 -11.11 13.51
CA ARG A 125 8.39 -9.65 13.37
C ARG A 125 7.97 -9.02 14.66
N GLU A 126 8.57 -7.88 14.93
CA GLU A 126 8.08 -6.96 15.94
C GLU A 126 6.98 -6.09 15.34
N CYS A 127 5.86 -6.01 16.01
CA CYS A 127 4.66 -5.30 15.58
C CYS A 127 4.08 -4.50 16.75
N MET A 128 3.31 -3.47 16.45
CA MET A 128 2.44 -2.84 17.44
C MET A 128 1.44 -3.87 17.97
N ALA A 129 1.10 -3.74 19.24
CA ALA A 129 0.02 -4.52 19.83
C ALA A 129 -1.33 -4.09 19.21
N PRO A 130 -2.27 -5.03 18.98
CA PRO A 130 -3.64 -4.65 18.63
C PRO A 130 -4.26 -3.76 19.71
N GLY A 131 -4.87 -2.66 19.31
CA GLY A 131 -5.44 -1.64 20.21
C GLY A 131 -4.43 -0.61 20.70
N ASP A 132 -3.18 -0.67 20.25
CA ASP A 132 -2.22 0.40 20.52
C ASP A 132 -2.47 1.58 19.56
N GLU A 133 -2.28 2.79 20.08
CA GLU A 133 -2.58 4.03 19.38
C GLU A 133 -1.34 4.91 19.28
N VAL A 134 -1.18 5.52 18.12
CA VAL A 134 -0.14 6.53 17.87
C VAL A 134 -0.73 7.71 17.11
N THR A 135 -0.38 8.91 17.51
CA THR A 135 -0.86 10.14 16.88
C THR A 135 0.18 10.72 15.95
N PHE A 136 -0.26 11.10 14.75
CA PHE A 136 0.56 11.82 13.77
C PHE A 136 0.00 13.22 13.56
N ARG A 137 0.86 14.22 13.48
CA ARG A 137 0.47 15.54 13.02
C ARG A 137 0.41 15.56 11.50
N LEU A 138 -0.72 16.02 10.96
CA LEU A 138 -0.92 16.21 9.52
C LEU A 138 -1.13 17.70 9.23
N GLY A 139 -0.47 18.22 8.19
CA GLY A 139 -0.76 19.51 7.60
C GLY A 139 -1.15 19.33 6.14
N ILE A 140 -2.24 19.96 5.73
CA ILE A 140 -2.76 19.91 4.35
C ILE A 140 -2.85 21.33 3.81
N ASP A 141 -2.05 21.63 2.80
CA ASP A 141 -2.21 22.84 2.01
C ASP A 141 -3.24 22.55 0.91
N SER A 142 -4.46 23.07 1.11
CA SER A 142 -5.58 22.83 0.21
C SER A 142 -5.35 23.45 -1.18
N VAL A 143 -4.55 24.50 -1.31
CA VAL A 143 -4.23 25.14 -2.59
C VAL A 143 -3.29 24.24 -3.40
N GLU A 144 -2.24 23.74 -2.78
CA GLU A 144 -1.29 22.81 -3.42
C GLU A 144 -1.97 21.47 -3.77
N MET A 145 -2.78 20.94 -2.87
CA MET A 145 -3.46 19.64 -3.06
C MET A 145 -4.70 19.69 -3.95
N LYS A 146 -5.14 20.88 -4.36
CA LYS A 146 -6.35 21.08 -5.20
C LYS A 146 -6.32 20.28 -6.50
N ALA A 147 -5.15 20.18 -7.13
CA ALA A 147 -4.96 19.42 -8.37
C ALA A 147 -5.28 17.91 -8.21
N LEU A 148 -5.24 17.39 -6.99
CA LEU A 148 -5.59 16.01 -6.64
C LEU A 148 -7.06 15.89 -6.19
N GLY A 149 -7.78 17.01 -6.09
CA GLY A 149 -9.15 17.06 -5.57
C GLY A 149 -9.22 16.77 -4.06
N ILE A 150 -8.13 17.07 -3.32
CA ILE A 150 -8.05 16.89 -1.88
C ILE A 150 -7.94 18.26 -1.24
N SER A 151 -8.92 18.63 -0.43
CA SER A 151 -9.00 19.92 0.25
C SER A 151 -8.80 19.82 1.77
N ASP A 152 -8.99 18.63 2.33
CA ASP A 152 -9.03 18.39 3.77
C ASP A 152 -8.61 16.97 4.13
N ALA A 153 -8.56 16.70 5.43
CA ALA A 153 -8.20 15.40 5.97
C ALA A 153 -9.23 14.31 5.62
N LYS A 154 -10.52 14.66 5.50
CA LYS A 154 -11.57 13.69 5.14
C LYS A 154 -11.35 13.13 3.74
N GLY A 155 -11.08 14.02 2.77
CA GLY A 155 -10.75 13.60 1.41
C GLY A 155 -9.50 12.74 1.32
N LEU A 156 -8.50 13.01 2.18
CA LEU A 156 -7.27 12.22 2.27
C LEU A 156 -7.55 10.81 2.84
N ILE A 157 -8.32 10.72 3.93
CA ILE A 157 -8.71 9.43 4.53
C ILE A 157 -9.59 8.63 3.56
N GLN A 158 -10.50 9.27 2.84
CA GLN A 158 -11.31 8.62 1.83
C GLN A 158 -10.45 7.90 0.76
N CYS A 159 -9.34 8.53 0.32
CA CYS A 159 -8.42 7.86 -0.61
C CYS A 159 -7.83 6.57 -0.04
N LEU A 160 -7.51 6.52 1.26
CA LEU A 160 -7.01 5.31 1.92
C LEU A 160 -8.08 4.24 1.99
N GLN A 161 -9.29 4.59 2.45
CA GLN A 161 -10.42 3.68 2.56
C GLN A 161 -10.82 3.11 1.20
N ASP A 162 -10.87 3.94 0.15
CA ASP A 162 -11.14 3.51 -1.22
C ASP A 162 -10.07 2.55 -1.73
N PHE A 163 -8.81 2.76 -1.36
CA PHE A 163 -7.72 1.88 -1.76
C PHE A 163 -7.78 0.55 -1.02
N VAL A 164 -8.10 0.52 0.29
CA VAL A 164 -8.34 -0.74 1.03
C VAL A 164 -9.55 -1.46 0.46
N GLY A 165 -10.66 -0.76 0.21
CA GLY A 165 -11.85 -1.34 -0.43
C GLY A 165 -11.54 -1.99 -1.78
N PHE A 166 -10.71 -1.32 -2.60
CA PHE A 166 -10.23 -1.88 -3.86
C PHE A 166 -9.42 -3.18 -3.65
N GLN A 167 -8.50 -3.22 -2.68
CA GLN A 167 -7.74 -4.42 -2.35
C GLN A 167 -8.65 -5.55 -1.84
N CYS A 168 -9.63 -5.23 -1.00
CA CYS A 168 -10.61 -6.22 -0.52
C CYS A 168 -11.44 -6.81 -1.66
N ASN A 169 -11.77 -6.02 -2.68
CA ASN A 169 -12.49 -6.52 -3.85
C ASN A 169 -11.62 -7.43 -4.70
N LEU A 170 -10.35 -7.08 -4.93
CA LEU A 170 -9.39 -7.95 -5.62
C LEU A 170 -9.19 -9.29 -4.90
N LEU A 171 -9.06 -9.25 -3.58
CA LEU A 171 -8.87 -10.44 -2.75
C LEU A 171 -10.18 -11.24 -2.58
N GLY A 172 -11.33 -10.57 -2.67
CA GLY A 172 -12.64 -11.17 -2.45
C GLY A 172 -12.98 -12.29 -3.44
N GLU A 173 -12.50 -12.20 -4.67
CA GLU A 173 -12.67 -13.25 -5.68
C GLU A 173 -11.90 -14.53 -5.32
N SER A 174 -10.71 -14.39 -4.74
CA SER A 174 -9.84 -15.52 -4.39
C SER A 174 -10.05 -16.04 -2.97
N PHE A 175 -10.35 -15.13 -2.04
CA PHE A 175 -10.48 -15.44 -0.61
C PHE A 175 -11.91 -15.23 -0.09
N GLY A 176 -12.91 -15.18 -0.97
CA GLY A 176 -14.29 -14.89 -0.65
C GLY A 176 -14.82 -15.73 0.52
N GLY A 177 -15.53 -15.08 1.45
CA GLY A 177 -16.09 -15.71 2.64
C GLY A 177 -15.13 -15.89 3.81
N LYS A 178 -13.82 -15.70 3.65
CA LYS A 178 -12.87 -15.77 4.76
C LYS A 178 -13.02 -14.56 5.68
N LYS A 179 -12.98 -14.81 6.98
CA LYS A 179 -13.15 -13.78 8.03
C LYS A 179 -12.09 -12.67 7.91
N GLU A 180 -10.90 -13.02 7.48
CA GLU A 180 -9.77 -12.11 7.29
C GLU A 180 -10.10 -10.98 6.31
N ILE A 181 -10.83 -11.29 5.22
CA ILE A 181 -11.27 -10.28 4.26
C ILE A 181 -12.40 -9.42 4.83
N GLN A 182 -13.31 -10.02 5.64
CA GLN A 182 -14.35 -9.26 6.30
C GLN A 182 -13.76 -8.27 7.32
N GLU A 183 -12.80 -8.71 8.13
CA GLU A 183 -12.08 -7.85 9.07
C GLU A 183 -11.34 -6.72 8.33
N MET A 184 -10.70 -7.03 7.20
CA MET A 184 -9.98 -6.05 6.36
C MET A 184 -10.90 -4.95 5.80
N ARG A 185 -12.18 -5.26 5.50
CA ARG A 185 -13.16 -4.27 5.02
C ARG A 185 -13.49 -3.19 6.05
N HIS A 186 -13.28 -3.47 7.33
CA HIS A 186 -13.47 -2.50 8.42
C HIS A 186 -12.20 -1.69 8.74
N THR A 187 -11.20 -1.75 7.89
CA THR A 187 -9.89 -1.11 8.05
C THR A 187 -9.80 0.12 7.16
N ASP A 188 -9.15 1.17 7.63
CA ASP A 188 -8.98 2.41 6.86
C ASP A 188 -7.67 2.42 6.06
N LEU A 189 -6.63 1.74 6.58
CA LEU A 189 -5.41 1.53 5.83
C LEU A 189 -4.67 0.26 6.26
N LEU A 190 -3.79 -0.23 5.37
CA LEU A 190 -2.83 -1.29 5.66
C LEU A 190 -1.42 -0.69 5.73
N LEU A 191 -0.82 -0.69 6.92
CA LEU A 191 0.48 -0.07 7.15
C LEU A 191 1.53 -1.09 7.60
N GLY A 192 2.79 -0.82 7.28
CA GLY A 192 3.93 -1.59 7.74
C GLY A 192 4.50 -2.60 6.75
N GLY A 193 5.64 -3.18 7.13
CA GLY A 193 6.40 -4.11 6.29
C GLY A 193 5.67 -5.43 5.99
N GLY A 194 4.78 -5.84 6.89
CA GLY A 194 3.99 -7.07 6.80
C GLY A 194 2.70 -6.98 5.98
N ALA A 195 2.25 -5.78 5.62
CA ALA A 195 0.97 -5.54 4.95
C ALA A 195 0.85 -6.13 3.51
N GLY A 196 1.94 -6.70 2.98
CA GLY A 196 1.95 -7.39 1.69
C GLY A 196 2.20 -6.46 0.51
N PHE A 197 2.24 -7.07 -0.69
CA PHE A 197 2.54 -6.37 -1.95
C PHE A 197 1.39 -5.48 -2.41
N LEU A 198 0.15 -5.94 -2.27
CA LEU A 198 -1.03 -5.24 -2.77
C LEU A 198 -1.21 -3.86 -2.14
N SER A 199 -0.85 -3.70 -0.86
CA SER A 199 -0.90 -2.41 -0.16
C SER A 199 0.14 -1.39 -0.64
N LYS A 200 1.07 -1.79 -1.50
CA LYS A 200 2.23 -0.99 -1.95
C LYS A 200 2.35 -0.86 -3.45
N THR A 201 1.36 -1.34 -4.19
CA THR A 201 1.36 -1.32 -5.65
C THR A 201 0.10 -0.69 -6.22
N VAL A 202 0.25 -0.05 -7.37
CA VAL A 202 -0.88 0.49 -8.16
C VAL A 202 -1.07 -0.27 -9.48
N ILE A 203 -0.34 -1.37 -9.69
CA ILE A 203 -0.38 -2.12 -10.95
C ILE A 203 -1.80 -2.60 -11.27
N TYR A 204 -2.51 -3.16 -10.29
CA TYR A 204 -3.89 -3.59 -10.49
C TYR A 204 -4.87 -2.43 -10.72
N ALA A 205 -4.60 -1.25 -10.16
CA ALA A 205 -5.41 -0.06 -10.43
C ALA A 205 -5.22 0.47 -11.86
N LEU A 206 -3.99 0.33 -12.41
CA LEU A 206 -3.65 0.70 -13.79
C LEU A 206 -4.23 -0.27 -14.81
N ALA A 207 -4.29 -1.55 -14.48
CA ALA A 207 -4.72 -2.60 -15.40
C ALA A 207 -6.16 -2.38 -15.88
N PRO A 208 -6.48 -2.66 -17.16
CA PRO A 208 -7.84 -2.55 -17.68
C PRO A 208 -8.80 -3.54 -17.00
N ASP A 209 -8.29 -4.69 -16.61
CA ASP A 209 -9.00 -5.77 -15.92
C ASP A 209 -8.06 -6.51 -14.97
N VAL A 210 -8.63 -7.33 -14.09
CA VAL A 210 -7.89 -8.08 -13.07
C VAL A 210 -6.91 -9.07 -13.70
N GLN A 211 -7.32 -9.75 -14.80
CA GLN A 211 -6.49 -10.76 -15.45
C GLN A 211 -5.22 -10.16 -16.05
N SER A 212 -5.33 -9.02 -16.72
CA SER A 212 -4.18 -8.30 -17.28
C SER A 212 -3.21 -7.86 -16.17
N GLY A 213 -3.75 -7.38 -15.04
CA GLY A 213 -2.95 -7.03 -13.86
C GLY A 213 -2.24 -8.24 -13.27
N LEU A 214 -2.96 -9.36 -13.15
CA LEU A 214 -2.45 -10.63 -12.67
C LEU A 214 -1.28 -11.13 -13.52
N ASP A 215 -1.39 -11.09 -14.85
CA ASP A 215 -0.34 -11.53 -15.75
C ASP A 215 0.96 -10.74 -15.58
N VAL A 216 0.86 -9.43 -15.39
CA VAL A 216 2.03 -8.59 -15.12
C VAL A 216 2.64 -8.91 -13.76
N VAL A 217 1.82 -9.01 -12.71
CA VAL A 217 2.31 -9.25 -11.35
C VAL A 217 2.91 -10.64 -11.21
N LYS A 218 2.32 -11.68 -11.83
CA LYS A 218 2.92 -13.03 -11.87
C LYS A 218 4.32 -13.03 -12.44
N ARG A 219 4.55 -12.36 -13.57
CA ARG A 219 5.87 -12.25 -14.19
C ARG A 219 6.86 -11.50 -13.28
N LEU A 220 6.40 -10.41 -12.65
CA LEU A 220 7.21 -9.64 -11.69
C LEU A 220 7.60 -10.50 -10.48
N MET A 221 6.67 -11.29 -9.95
CA MET A 221 6.94 -12.19 -8.83
C MET A 221 7.87 -13.34 -9.25
N ALA A 222 7.70 -13.91 -10.42
CA ALA A 222 8.57 -14.97 -10.94
C ALA A 222 10.03 -14.50 -11.12
N GLU A 223 10.24 -13.25 -11.57
CA GLU A 223 11.59 -12.66 -11.63
C GLU A 223 12.19 -12.48 -10.23
N GLN A 224 11.37 -12.08 -9.25
CA GLN A 224 11.84 -11.76 -7.91
C GLN A 224 12.06 -13.00 -7.04
N PHE A 225 11.27 -14.04 -7.23
CA PHE A 225 11.28 -15.28 -6.46
C PHE A 225 11.56 -16.46 -7.39
N LYS A 226 12.84 -16.80 -7.54
CA LYS A 226 13.32 -17.83 -8.48
C LYS A 226 12.82 -19.24 -8.19
N GLN A 227 12.48 -19.56 -6.94
CA GLN A 227 11.83 -20.83 -6.58
C GLN A 227 10.32 -20.60 -6.63
N GLY A 228 9.78 -20.76 -7.83
CA GLY A 228 8.47 -20.31 -8.14
C GLY A 228 7.35 -21.18 -7.55
N HIS A 229 6.48 -20.54 -6.84
CA HIS A 229 5.15 -21.00 -6.50
C HIS A 229 4.10 -20.12 -7.20
N HIS A 230 4.45 -19.56 -8.37
CA HIS A 230 3.53 -18.78 -9.19
C HIS A 230 2.82 -19.73 -10.16
N ASP A 231 1.94 -20.58 -9.59
CA ASP A 231 1.13 -21.52 -10.34
C ASP A 231 0.25 -20.77 -11.35
N GLN A 232 0.02 -21.39 -12.50
CA GLN A 232 -0.89 -20.89 -13.53
C GLN A 232 -2.36 -20.84 -13.06
N ARG A 233 -2.70 -21.50 -11.96
CA ARG A 233 -4.04 -21.54 -11.35
C ARG A 233 -4.35 -20.39 -10.40
N GLU A 234 -3.41 -19.49 -10.14
CA GLU A 234 -3.64 -18.35 -9.27
C GLU A 234 -4.67 -17.39 -9.89
N HIS A 235 -5.65 -16.97 -9.08
CA HIS A 235 -6.61 -15.93 -9.43
C HIS A 235 -6.16 -14.55 -9.00
N ILE A 236 -5.19 -14.50 -8.07
CA ILE A 236 -4.53 -13.27 -7.59
C ILE A 236 -3.03 -13.52 -7.38
N SER A 237 -2.19 -12.52 -7.62
CA SER A 237 -0.77 -12.59 -7.30
C SER A 237 -0.33 -11.33 -6.54
N PRO A 238 0.42 -11.45 -5.44
CA PRO A 238 0.75 -12.68 -4.71
C PRO A 238 -0.48 -13.38 -4.14
N HIS A 239 -0.49 -14.70 -4.19
CA HIS A 239 -1.64 -15.57 -3.86
C HIS A 239 -1.78 -15.88 -2.38
N THR A 240 -1.17 -15.10 -1.49
CA THR A 240 -1.21 -15.33 -0.04
C THR A 240 -1.60 -14.06 0.73
N LEU A 241 -2.52 -14.22 1.67
CA LEU A 241 -2.76 -13.22 2.71
C LEU A 241 -1.65 -13.28 3.74
N LYS A 242 -1.17 -12.10 4.16
CA LYS A 242 -0.11 -11.96 5.15
C LYS A 242 -0.71 -11.81 6.54
N LEU A 243 -0.45 -12.79 7.39
CA LEU A 243 -1.03 -12.92 8.71
C LEU A 243 0.06 -12.91 9.79
N ALA A 244 -0.32 -12.48 10.99
CA ALA A 244 0.43 -12.63 12.22
C ALA A 244 -0.25 -13.69 13.08
N LYS A 245 0.50 -14.67 13.57
CA LYS A 245 0.02 -15.64 14.56
C LYS A 245 0.20 -15.09 15.96
N ARG A 246 -0.89 -15.07 16.72
CA ARG A 246 -0.91 -14.68 18.14
C ARG A 246 -1.63 -15.78 18.94
N GLY A 247 -0.87 -16.59 19.67
CA GLY A 247 -1.43 -17.77 20.33
C GLY A 247 -2.07 -18.72 19.31
N ASN A 248 -3.35 -18.98 19.45
CA ASN A 248 -4.15 -19.81 18.54
C ASN A 248 -4.92 -19.03 17.48
N SER A 249 -4.75 -17.71 17.40
CA SER A 249 -5.44 -16.85 16.44
C SER A 249 -4.49 -16.31 15.37
N TYR A 250 -5.09 -15.93 14.24
CA TYR A 250 -4.39 -15.29 13.12
C TYR A 250 -5.10 -13.98 12.79
N GLN A 251 -4.32 -12.94 12.50
CA GLN A 251 -4.82 -11.60 12.18
C GLN A 251 -4.10 -11.08 10.94
N VAL A 252 -4.81 -10.36 10.09
CA VAL A 252 -4.19 -9.68 8.94
C VAL A 252 -3.19 -8.66 9.43
N MET A 253 -1.99 -8.67 8.85
CA MET A 253 -0.93 -7.75 9.24
C MET A 253 -1.17 -6.33 8.73
N GLY A 254 -0.97 -5.36 9.61
CA GLY A 254 -0.94 -3.94 9.24
C GLY A 254 -2.31 -3.26 9.18
N MET A 255 -3.38 -3.90 9.61
CA MET A 255 -4.70 -3.27 9.72
C MET A 255 -4.67 -2.09 10.70
N CYS A 256 -5.10 -0.92 10.26
CA CYS A 256 -5.21 0.29 11.08
C CYS A 256 -6.55 0.98 10.87
N LYS A 257 -7.08 1.53 11.97
CA LYS A 257 -8.16 2.49 12.00
C LYS A 257 -7.59 3.90 12.11
N LEU A 258 -8.32 4.88 11.58
CA LEU A 258 -7.94 6.29 11.65
C LEU A 258 -9.04 7.08 12.35
N GLU A 259 -8.63 7.80 13.37
CA GLU A 259 -9.46 8.80 14.02
C GLU A 259 -8.84 10.17 13.78
N MET A 260 -9.67 11.19 13.62
CA MET A 260 -9.22 12.56 13.42
C MET A 260 -9.55 13.35 14.69
N GLU A 261 -8.52 14.00 15.20
CA GLU A 261 -8.66 15.06 16.19
C GLU A 261 -8.42 16.39 15.48
N GLU A 262 -9.37 17.31 15.50
CA GLU A 262 -9.18 18.67 15.01
C GLU A 262 -8.55 19.50 16.12
N GLU A 263 -7.31 19.95 15.92
CA GLU A 263 -6.79 21.03 16.77
C GLU A 263 -7.51 22.33 16.36
N LEU A 264 -8.40 22.83 17.20
CA LEU A 264 -8.94 24.17 17.07
C LEU A 264 -7.79 25.18 17.28
N CYS A 265 -7.33 25.76 16.16
CA CYS A 265 -6.39 26.90 16.18
C CYS A 265 -7.12 28.20 16.54
#